data_34e97c8b35d7ee06f74219282bdf67be
#
_entry.id   34e97c8b35d7ee06f74219282bdf67be
#
_cell.length_a   1.000
_cell.length_b   1.000
_cell.length_c   1.000
_cell.angle_alpha   90.00
_cell.angle_beta   90.00
_cell.angle_gamma   90.00
#
_symmetry.space_group_name_H-M   'P 1'
#
loop_
_entity.id
_entity.type
_entity.pdbx_description
1 polymer ?
#
loop_
_entity_poly.entity_id
_entity_poly.type
_entity_poly.pdbx_seq_one_letter_code
_entity_poly.pdbx_strand_id
1 'polypeptide(L)'
;MKRLGLFILILLSVIVAFYMQPVLFPPVLEAKKSQEQQTQNQMTTWKYQELKATGFSTYIGKPIEELEQHFGKPYDRLTSGFGFETRYYQDTQGQWSFEANIQDDKVEAVKVLKADHETIAPFTLGMTMQDLTDITTIYTNFTFEYQDTEVGIELMEEDMNYRPLLAFDNQTFGILFFDQSTGDLFSVVYLSKDSLLKLLPYQVFGEGLPHYQLEDDADWEEINQAKENKSFILLNSLRKQDDLPLYRRNINFSDKTNLLLHDYLKKPEEFLSEDRLAEWKQTLGSAKTATKFTLAKDELDKLTGKGKLQHVNGVFTHPVIDPTFTFLFLYSDPYYHDRFLLDSPDQLGIAFSKENMIVLMQEEVEESSNSSDNQ
;
A
#
# COMPACT_ATOMS: atom_id res chain seq x y z
N MET A 1 -64.66 16.63 -21.96
CA MET A 1 -64.13 15.55 -21.04
C MET A 1 -63.69 14.30 -21.79
N LYS A 2 -64.37 13.76 -22.78
CA LYS A 2 -63.98 12.53 -23.53
C LYS A 2 -62.60 12.65 -24.24
N ARG A 3 -62.24 13.82 -24.80
CA ARG A 3 -60.97 14.05 -25.50
C ARG A 3 -59.75 14.15 -24.52
N LEU A 4 -59.99 14.68 -23.33
CA LEU A 4 -58.99 14.76 -22.30
C LEU A 4 -58.66 13.35 -21.74
N GLY A 5 -59.72 12.52 -21.55
CA GLY A 5 -59.48 11.12 -21.10
C GLY A 5 -58.74 10.27 -22.13
N LEU A 6 -59.01 10.47 -23.44
CA LEU A 6 -58.30 9.80 -24.51
C LEU A 6 -56.79 10.22 -24.54
N PHE A 7 -56.52 11.51 -24.35
CA PHE A 7 -55.17 12.04 -24.30
C PHE A 7 -54.38 11.45 -23.13
N ILE A 8 -54.98 11.40 -21.93
CA ILE A 8 -54.36 10.82 -20.73
C ILE A 8 -54.07 9.31 -20.93
N LEU A 9 -55.00 8.60 -21.57
CA LEU A 9 -54.83 7.16 -21.82
C LEU A 9 -53.69 6.89 -22.81
N ILE A 10 -53.54 7.70 -23.87
CA ILE A 10 -52.45 7.60 -24.82
C ILE A 10 -51.13 7.96 -24.13
N LEU A 11 -51.07 9.01 -23.31
CA LEU A 11 -49.88 9.40 -22.59
C LEU A 11 -49.40 8.29 -21.63
N LEU A 12 -50.35 7.70 -20.88
CA LEU A 12 -50.05 6.57 -19.98
C LEU A 12 -49.55 5.34 -20.75
N SER A 13 -50.12 5.02 -21.90
CA SER A 13 -49.66 3.88 -22.71
C SER A 13 -48.26 4.10 -23.26
N VAL A 14 -47.87 5.32 -23.63
CA VAL A 14 -46.51 5.66 -24.07
C VAL A 14 -45.51 5.55 -22.93
N ILE A 15 -45.89 6.05 -21.75
CA ILE A 15 -45.03 5.94 -20.55
C ILE A 15 -44.81 4.46 -20.20
N VAL A 16 -45.88 3.64 -20.17
CA VAL A 16 -45.76 2.21 -19.89
C VAL A 16 -44.90 1.51 -20.95
N ALA A 17 -45.05 1.84 -22.22
CA ALA A 17 -44.23 1.27 -23.28
C ALA A 17 -42.73 1.60 -23.11
N PHE A 18 -42.38 2.83 -22.72
CA PHE A 18 -41.01 3.24 -22.44
C PHE A 18 -40.42 2.53 -21.22
N TYR A 19 -41.17 2.37 -20.14
CA TYR A 19 -40.70 1.66 -18.94
C TYR A 19 -40.64 0.14 -19.15
N MET A 20 -41.43 -0.44 -20.04
CA MET A 20 -41.41 -1.86 -20.37
C MET A 20 -40.33 -2.21 -21.40
N GLN A 21 -39.78 -1.24 -22.11
CA GLN A 21 -38.78 -1.46 -23.16
C GLN A 21 -37.56 -2.24 -22.65
N PRO A 22 -36.92 -1.92 -21.52
CA PRO A 22 -35.77 -2.69 -21.02
C PRO A 22 -36.13 -4.08 -20.49
N VAL A 23 -37.41 -4.32 -20.14
CA VAL A 23 -37.90 -5.62 -19.67
C VAL A 23 -38.26 -6.53 -20.84
N LEU A 24 -38.89 -5.98 -21.88
CA LEU A 24 -39.32 -6.75 -23.08
C LEU A 24 -38.18 -6.93 -24.09
N PHE A 25 -37.23 -5.99 -24.11
CA PHE A 25 -36.04 -6.03 -24.93
C PHE A 25 -34.83 -5.77 -24.01
N PRO A 26 -34.44 -6.73 -23.12
CA PRO A 26 -33.24 -6.59 -22.36
C PRO A 26 -32.11 -6.36 -23.38
N PRO A 27 -31.23 -5.36 -23.15
CA PRO A 27 -30.05 -5.22 -23.97
C PRO A 27 -29.33 -6.59 -23.93
N VAL A 28 -29.29 -7.25 -25.08
CA VAL A 28 -28.41 -8.40 -25.26
C VAL A 28 -27.02 -7.82 -25.07
N LEU A 29 -26.49 -7.96 -23.86
CA LEU A 29 -25.07 -7.90 -23.66
C LEU A 29 -24.54 -9.07 -24.48
N GLU A 30 -24.37 -8.86 -25.80
CA GLU A 30 -23.39 -9.64 -26.53
C GLU A 30 -22.12 -9.48 -25.67
N ALA A 31 -21.80 -10.54 -24.97
CA ALA A 31 -20.43 -10.75 -24.57
C ALA A 31 -19.65 -10.58 -25.87
N LYS A 32 -19.16 -9.37 -26.14
CA LYS A 32 -18.09 -9.15 -27.07
C LYS A 32 -17.07 -10.17 -26.61
N LYS A 33 -17.04 -11.34 -27.32
CA LYS A 33 -15.79 -12.07 -27.42
C LYS A 33 -14.78 -10.94 -27.58
N SER A 34 -13.95 -10.76 -26.58
CA SER A 34 -12.72 -10.03 -26.72
C SER A 34 -12.07 -10.66 -27.95
N GLN A 35 -12.39 -10.12 -29.13
CA GLN A 35 -11.37 -10.03 -30.10
C GLN A 35 -10.23 -9.43 -29.29
N GLU A 36 -9.20 -10.23 -29.10
CA GLU A 36 -7.85 -9.72 -29.07
C GLU A 36 -7.70 -8.84 -30.31
N GLN A 37 -8.30 -7.66 -30.24
CA GLN A 37 -7.68 -6.53 -30.88
C GLN A 37 -6.33 -6.47 -30.17
N GLN A 38 -5.33 -7.04 -30.83
CA GLN A 38 -4.03 -6.44 -30.86
C GLN A 38 -4.26 -4.97 -31.24
N THR A 39 -4.69 -4.21 -30.23
CA THR A 39 -4.35 -2.82 -30.16
C THR A 39 -2.84 -2.90 -29.97
N GLN A 40 -2.10 -2.87 -31.09
CA GLN A 40 -0.86 -2.13 -31.12
C GLN A 40 -1.27 -0.72 -30.67
N ASN A 41 -1.43 -0.56 -29.36
CA ASN A 41 -1.30 0.72 -28.72
C ASN A 41 0.13 1.11 -29.07
N GLN A 42 0.27 1.96 -30.07
CA GLN A 42 1.40 2.85 -30.12
C GLN A 42 1.36 3.52 -28.73
N MET A 43 2.21 3.02 -27.82
CA MET A 43 2.46 3.71 -26.56
C MET A 43 2.89 5.11 -27.00
N THR A 44 1.98 6.05 -26.82
CA THR A 44 2.33 7.45 -27.02
C THR A 44 3.38 7.71 -25.95
N THR A 45 4.60 8.04 -26.34
CA THR A 45 5.67 8.36 -25.40
C THR A 45 5.21 9.56 -24.59
N TRP A 46 4.72 9.31 -23.39
CA TRP A 46 4.25 10.36 -22.49
C TRP A 46 5.46 11.06 -21.89
N LYS A 47 5.66 12.30 -22.31
CA LYS A 47 6.73 13.13 -21.79
C LYS A 47 6.32 13.67 -20.41
N TYR A 48 7.01 13.25 -19.38
CA TYR A 48 6.98 13.86 -18.06
C TYR A 48 8.22 14.73 -17.85
N GLN A 49 8.12 15.69 -16.95
CA GLN A 49 9.26 16.53 -16.56
C GLN A 49 10.04 15.80 -15.44
N GLU A 50 11.35 15.72 -15.62
CA GLU A 50 12.26 15.21 -14.60
C GLU A 50 12.71 16.36 -13.70
N LEU A 51 12.71 16.14 -12.41
CA LEU A 51 13.32 17.04 -11.44
C LEU A 51 14.82 16.80 -11.37
N LYS A 52 15.56 17.85 -11.01
CA LYS A 52 16.99 17.70 -10.74
C LYS A 52 17.18 16.80 -9.52
N ALA A 53 18.02 15.77 -9.63
CA ALA A 53 18.37 14.91 -8.51
C ALA A 53 19.11 15.70 -7.43
N THR A 54 18.61 15.66 -6.20
CA THR A 54 19.15 16.32 -5.02
C THR A 54 18.93 15.45 -3.78
N GLY A 55 19.68 15.68 -2.71
CA GLY A 55 19.50 14.93 -1.46
C GLY A 55 19.55 13.42 -1.65
N PHE A 56 18.61 12.68 -1.08
CA PHE A 56 18.59 11.22 -1.11
C PHE A 56 18.47 10.62 -2.50
N SER A 57 17.84 11.30 -3.46
CA SER A 57 17.74 10.80 -4.84
C SER A 57 19.12 10.60 -5.49
N THR A 58 20.14 11.32 -5.05
CA THR A 58 21.51 11.21 -5.58
C THR A 58 22.25 9.94 -5.16
N TYR A 59 21.78 9.26 -4.10
CA TYR A 59 22.39 8.04 -3.59
C TYR A 59 21.81 6.76 -4.23
N ILE A 60 20.62 6.86 -4.85
CA ILE A 60 19.99 5.71 -5.47
C ILE A 60 20.87 5.18 -6.62
N GLY A 61 21.12 3.86 -6.62
CA GLY A 61 22.01 3.17 -7.57
C GLY A 61 23.51 3.30 -7.24
N LYS A 62 23.86 4.07 -6.18
CA LYS A 62 25.24 4.27 -5.75
C LYS A 62 25.70 3.19 -4.75
N PRO A 63 27.03 2.95 -4.64
CA PRO A 63 27.57 2.14 -3.57
C PRO A 63 27.14 2.67 -2.20
N ILE A 64 26.81 1.74 -1.28
CA ILE A 64 26.34 2.09 0.06
C ILE A 64 27.34 2.92 0.86
N GLU A 65 28.64 2.77 0.56
CA GLU A 65 29.71 3.52 1.22
C GLU A 65 29.54 5.03 1.01
N GLU A 66 29.02 5.48 -0.13
CA GLU A 66 28.78 6.92 -0.38
C GLU A 66 27.73 7.47 0.57
N LEU A 67 26.63 6.73 0.81
CA LEU A 67 25.60 7.08 1.77
C LEU A 67 26.18 7.09 3.21
N GLU A 68 26.93 6.04 3.58
CA GLU A 68 27.49 5.89 4.91
C GLU A 68 28.63 6.89 5.22
N GLN A 69 29.33 7.42 4.22
CA GLN A 69 30.28 8.52 4.40
C GLN A 69 29.58 9.80 4.87
N HIS A 70 28.35 10.02 4.46
CA HIS A 70 27.59 11.22 4.82
C HIS A 70 26.77 11.05 6.10
N PHE A 71 26.05 9.93 6.24
CA PHE A 71 25.11 9.69 7.34
C PHE A 71 25.64 8.78 8.46
N GLY A 72 26.85 8.22 8.29
CA GLY A 72 27.40 7.28 9.23
C GLY A 72 26.92 5.84 9.01
N LYS A 73 27.25 4.95 9.96
CA LYS A 73 26.84 3.55 9.89
C LYS A 73 25.41 3.36 10.38
N PRO A 74 24.67 2.36 9.85
CA PRO A 74 23.36 2.04 10.34
C PRO A 74 23.40 1.58 11.80
N TYR A 75 22.39 1.91 12.57
CA TYR A 75 22.26 1.42 13.94
C TYR A 75 21.67 0.01 14.01
N ASP A 76 21.00 -0.43 12.92
CA ASP A 76 20.38 -1.75 12.80
C ASP A 76 20.28 -2.21 11.34
N ARG A 77 20.14 -3.52 11.13
CA ARG A 77 20.03 -4.16 9.82
C ARG A 77 19.04 -5.30 9.87
N LEU A 78 18.30 -5.50 8.77
CA LEU A 78 17.33 -6.58 8.62
C LEU A 78 17.45 -7.19 7.23
N THR A 79 17.73 -8.48 7.15
CA THR A 79 17.60 -9.24 5.90
C THR A 79 16.12 -9.35 5.53
N SER A 80 15.78 -9.03 4.30
CA SER A 80 14.38 -9.03 3.83
C SER A 80 13.82 -10.43 3.59
N GLY A 81 14.68 -11.38 3.18
CA GLY A 81 14.33 -12.68 2.61
C GLY A 81 13.93 -12.62 1.12
N PHE A 82 14.15 -11.45 0.47
CA PHE A 82 13.83 -11.19 -0.93
C PHE A 82 15.01 -10.62 -1.74
N GLY A 83 16.24 -10.90 -1.32
CA GLY A 83 17.45 -10.52 -2.04
C GLY A 83 17.97 -9.12 -1.72
N PHE A 84 17.46 -8.46 -0.68
CA PHE A 84 17.99 -7.18 -0.21
C PHE A 84 18.07 -7.14 1.33
N GLU A 85 18.90 -6.24 1.84
CA GLU A 85 19.00 -5.89 3.26
C GLU A 85 18.42 -4.50 3.48
N THR A 86 17.60 -4.32 4.53
CA THR A 86 17.19 -2.99 4.98
C THR A 86 18.11 -2.53 6.08
N ARG A 87 18.71 -1.35 5.92
CA ARG A 87 19.57 -0.68 6.91
C ARG A 87 18.85 0.51 7.49
N TYR A 88 18.94 0.66 8.82
CA TYR A 88 18.22 1.68 9.60
C TYR A 88 19.19 2.75 10.08
N TYR A 89 18.85 4.02 9.80
CA TYR A 89 19.69 5.17 10.12
C TYR A 89 18.90 6.19 10.94
N GLN A 90 19.56 6.78 11.90
CA GLN A 90 19.02 7.83 12.75
C GLN A 90 20.16 8.68 13.30
N ASP A 91 19.98 9.99 13.38
CA ASP A 91 20.93 10.85 14.07
C ASP A 91 20.81 10.75 15.61
N THR A 92 21.84 11.17 16.31
CA THR A 92 21.90 11.11 17.78
C THR A 92 20.90 12.04 18.47
N GLN A 93 20.38 13.04 17.76
CA GLN A 93 19.42 14.01 18.27
C GLN A 93 18.00 13.70 17.82
N GLY A 94 17.80 12.68 16.97
CA GLY A 94 16.51 12.29 16.40
C GLY A 94 15.92 13.36 15.46
N GLN A 95 16.78 14.12 14.78
CA GLN A 95 16.36 15.13 13.81
C GLN A 95 16.01 14.51 12.48
N TRP A 96 16.69 13.42 12.09
CA TRP A 96 16.36 12.66 10.91
C TRP A 96 16.40 11.15 11.18
N SER A 97 15.58 10.42 10.45
CA SER A 97 15.57 8.96 10.42
C SER A 97 15.09 8.46 9.08
N PHE A 98 15.78 7.47 8.55
CA PHE A 98 15.43 6.84 7.28
C PHE A 98 15.86 5.37 7.25
N GLU A 99 15.32 4.64 6.31
CA GLU A 99 15.70 3.27 5.98
C GLU A 99 16.26 3.23 4.56
N ALA A 100 17.27 2.42 4.33
CA ALA A 100 17.81 2.17 3.00
C ALA A 100 17.77 0.68 2.67
N ASN A 101 17.20 0.33 1.51
CA ASN A 101 17.27 -1.02 0.98
C ASN A 101 18.54 -1.16 0.13
N ILE A 102 19.31 -2.18 0.45
CA ILE A 102 20.60 -2.44 -0.18
C ILE A 102 20.54 -3.78 -0.90
N GLN A 103 20.86 -3.78 -2.17
CA GLN A 103 21.03 -4.99 -2.98
C GLN A 103 22.34 -4.88 -3.75
N ASP A 104 23.16 -5.94 -3.76
CA ASP A 104 24.47 -5.97 -4.43
C ASP A 104 25.38 -4.77 -4.06
N ASP A 105 25.43 -4.43 -2.77
CA ASP A 105 26.16 -3.28 -2.21
C ASP A 105 25.73 -1.90 -2.75
N LYS A 106 24.57 -1.80 -3.40
CA LYS A 106 24.00 -0.55 -3.91
C LYS A 106 22.73 -0.17 -3.17
N VAL A 107 22.52 1.14 -3.08
CA VAL A 107 21.28 1.72 -2.54
C VAL A 107 20.18 1.61 -3.58
N GLU A 108 19.18 0.78 -3.34
CA GLU A 108 18.05 0.57 -4.24
C GLU A 108 16.82 1.40 -3.87
N ALA A 109 16.64 1.67 -2.58
CA ALA A 109 15.60 2.57 -2.10
C ALA A 109 16.05 3.28 -0.82
N VAL A 110 15.53 4.50 -0.61
CA VAL A 110 15.62 5.24 0.65
C VAL A 110 14.21 5.67 1.06
N LYS A 111 13.78 5.25 2.26
CA LYS A 111 12.47 5.58 2.84
C LYS A 111 12.67 6.56 3.97
N VAL A 112 12.19 7.77 3.80
CA VAL A 112 12.42 8.89 4.73
C VAL A 112 11.24 9.01 5.66
N LEU A 113 11.47 8.79 6.96
CA LEU A 113 10.43 8.88 8.00
C LEU A 113 10.51 10.19 8.77
N LYS A 114 11.70 10.78 8.84
CA LYS A 114 11.96 12.09 9.41
C LYS A 114 13.18 12.70 8.73
N ALA A 115 13.13 13.96 8.35
CA ALA A 115 14.22 14.60 7.63
C ALA A 115 14.28 16.11 7.92
N ASP A 116 15.47 16.67 7.73
CA ASP A 116 15.63 18.08 7.49
C ASP A 116 15.36 18.43 6.00
N HIS A 117 15.19 19.71 5.71
CA HIS A 117 14.88 20.16 4.36
C HIS A 117 15.98 19.82 3.33
N GLU A 118 17.26 19.82 3.72
CA GLU A 118 18.37 19.64 2.77
C GLU A 118 18.43 18.22 2.22
N THR A 119 18.10 17.23 3.04
CA THR A 119 18.18 15.80 2.65
C THR A 119 17.07 15.37 1.70
N ILE A 120 15.94 16.05 1.71
CA ILE A 120 14.79 15.75 0.84
C ILE A 120 14.43 16.88 -0.14
N ALA A 121 15.28 17.91 -0.25
CA ALA A 121 15.03 19.00 -1.19
C ALA A 121 14.74 18.47 -2.62
N PRO A 122 13.78 19.06 -3.34
CA PRO A 122 13.07 20.31 -3.06
C PRO A 122 11.85 20.18 -2.13
N PHE A 123 11.62 19.01 -1.54
CA PHE A 123 10.46 18.75 -0.68
C PHE A 123 10.75 19.13 0.77
N THR A 124 9.67 19.21 1.56
CA THR A 124 9.73 19.40 3.01
C THR A 124 8.60 18.58 3.63
N LEU A 125 8.89 17.79 4.67
CA LEU A 125 7.81 17.11 5.42
C LEU A 125 6.85 18.17 5.99
N GLY A 126 5.56 17.89 5.91
CA GLY A 126 4.49 18.85 6.24
C GLY A 126 4.07 19.76 5.10
N MET A 127 4.71 19.69 3.90
CA MET A 127 4.22 20.43 2.74
C MET A 127 2.90 19.81 2.24
N THR A 128 2.06 20.66 1.64
CA THR A 128 0.79 20.25 1.05
C THR A 128 0.94 19.86 -0.43
N MET A 129 -0.11 19.24 -0.99
CA MET A 129 -0.18 18.98 -2.43
C MET A 129 -0.11 20.27 -3.26
N GLN A 130 -0.64 21.39 -2.74
CA GLN A 130 -0.53 22.69 -3.40
C GLN A 130 0.93 23.14 -3.49
N ASP A 131 1.69 23.01 -2.40
CA ASP A 131 3.13 23.34 -2.39
C ASP A 131 3.91 22.48 -3.37
N LEU A 132 3.53 21.18 -3.52
CA LEU A 132 4.13 20.30 -4.51
C LEU A 132 3.85 20.76 -5.95
N THR A 133 2.63 21.20 -6.24
CA THR A 133 2.27 21.68 -7.59
C THR A 133 2.96 23.00 -7.96
N ASP A 134 3.42 23.76 -6.98
CA ASP A 134 4.26 24.95 -7.19
C ASP A 134 5.72 24.57 -7.58
N ILE A 135 6.17 23.36 -7.20
CA ILE A 135 7.50 22.82 -7.55
C ILE A 135 7.49 22.13 -8.91
N THR A 136 6.46 21.28 -9.17
CA THR A 136 6.41 20.43 -10.37
C THR A 136 4.97 20.10 -10.77
N THR A 137 4.82 19.61 -11.99
CA THR A 137 3.56 19.05 -12.48
C THR A 137 3.45 17.59 -12.07
N ILE A 138 2.27 17.18 -11.59
CA ILE A 138 1.96 15.78 -11.32
C ILE A 138 1.44 15.14 -12.61
N TYR A 139 2.08 14.05 -13.01
CA TYR A 139 1.76 13.31 -14.23
C TYR A 139 1.00 12.03 -13.90
N THR A 140 0.03 11.70 -14.73
CA THR A 140 -0.75 10.45 -14.63
C THR A 140 -0.01 9.25 -15.21
N ASN A 141 0.93 9.51 -16.12
CA ASN A 141 1.55 8.46 -16.91
C ASN A 141 3.05 8.71 -17.03
N PHE A 142 3.80 7.60 -16.92
CA PHE A 142 5.25 7.58 -17.09
C PHE A 142 5.60 6.49 -18.10
N THR A 143 6.53 6.78 -19.00
CA THR A 143 7.07 5.81 -19.94
C THR A 143 8.58 5.91 -19.92
N PHE A 144 9.25 4.80 -19.71
CA PHE A 144 10.71 4.73 -19.67
C PHE A 144 11.21 3.37 -20.17
N GLU A 145 12.48 3.32 -20.53
CA GLU A 145 13.15 2.08 -20.94
C GLU A 145 13.66 1.31 -19.71
N TYR A 146 13.38 0.01 -19.68
CA TYR A 146 13.88 -0.94 -18.70
C TYR A 146 14.32 -2.22 -19.40
N GLN A 147 15.62 -2.60 -19.30
CA GLN A 147 16.22 -3.80 -19.92
C GLN A 147 15.81 -3.96 -21.42
N ASP A 148 16.00 -2.90 -22.21
CA ASP A 148 15.69 -2.84 -23.64
C ASP A 148 14.20 -3.00 -23.99
N THR A 149 13.30 -2.90 -23.02
CA THR A 149 11.85 -2.88 -23.21
C THR A 149 11.25 -1.57 -22.74
N GLU A 150 10.21 -1.09 -23.41
CA GLU A 150 9.45 0.07 -22.96
C GLU A 150 8.46 -0.35 -21.86
N VAL A 151 8.49 0.35 -20.74
CA VAL A 151 7.60 0.14 -19.61
C VAL A 151 6.78 1.41 -19.38
N GLY A 152 5.46 1.24 -19.20
CA GLY A 152 4.52 2.29 -18.84
C GLY A 152 4.01 2.11 -17.40
N ILE A 153 3.87 3.23 -16.69
CA ILE A 153 3.22 3.30 -15.38
C ILE A 153 2.05 4.26 -15.49
N GLU A 154 0.89 3.87 -14.97
CA GLU A 154 -0.31 4.69 -14.89
C GLU A 154 -0.71 4.89 -13.43
N LEU A 155 -0.91 6.15 -13.04
CA LEU A 155 -1.40 6.55 -11.73
C LEU A 155 -2.90 6.75 -11.79
N MET A 156 -3.61 6.18 -10.83
CA MET A 156 -5.02 6.44 -10.61
C MET A 156 -5.20 7.80 -9.91
N GLU A 157 -6.44 8.30 -9.85
CA GLU A 157 -6.75 9.57 -9.19
C GLU A 157 -6.29 9.61 -7.73
N GLU A 158 -6.47 8.51 -7.00
CA GLU A 158 -6.02 8.37 -5.61
C GLU A 158 -4.49 8.44 -5.49
N ASP A 159 -3.77 7.83 -6.45
CA ASP A 159 -2.30 7.88 -6.44
C ASP A 159 -1.80 9.30 -6.68
N MET A 160 -2.42 10.04 -7.61
CA MET A 160 -2.07 11.44 -7.86
C MET A 160 -2.30 12.34 -6.65
N ASN A 161 -3.35 12.07 -5.86
CA ASN A 161 -3.72 12.89 -4.72
C ASN A 161 -2.92 12.55 -3.45
N TYR A 162 -2.55 11.29 -3.25
CA TYR A 162 -1.97 10.84 -1.99
C TYR A 162 -0.61 10.18 -2.11
N ARG A 163 -0.24 9.73 -3.33
CA ARG A 163 1.01 9.01 -3.60
C ARG A 163 1.60 9.36 -4.97
N PRO A 164 1.74 10.67 -5.32
CA PRO A 164 2.26 11.05 -6.62
C PRO A 164 3.66 10.49 -6.85
N LEU A 165 3.89 10.02 -8.09
CA LEU A 165 5.18 9.58 -8.58
C LEU A 165 5.90 10.74 -9.26
N LEU A 166 7.17 10.94 -8.96
CA LEU A 166 8.03 11.93 -9.57
C LEU A 166 9.27 11.25 -10.14
N ALA A 167 9.76 11.76 -11.25
CA ALA A 167 10.99 11.28 -11.88
C ALA A 167 12.12 12.29 -11.70
N PHE A 168 13.35 11.80 -11.57
CA PHE A 168 14.56 12.62 -11.46
C PHE A 168 15.48 12.40 -12.68
N ASP A 169 16.28 13.40 -13.00
CA ASP A 169 17.19 13.45 -14.15
C ASP A 169 18.34 12.41 -14.10
N ASN A 170 18.50 11.72 -12.99
CA ASN A 170 19.41 10.60 -12.80
C ASN A 170 18.72 9.22 -12.96
N GLN A 171 17.52 9.17 -13.57
CA GLN A 171 16.71 7.96 -13.80
C GLN A 171 16.22 7.27 -12.51
N THR A 172 16.09 8.00 -11.42
CA THR A 172 15.47 7.54 -10.19
C THR A 172 14.07 8.11 -10.05
N PHE A 173 13.30 7.57 -9.11
CA PHE A 173 11.94 8.00 -8.85
C PHE A 173 11.76 8.36 -7.37
N GLY A 174 10.77 9.20 -7.10
CA GLY A 174 10.29 9.51 -5.76
C GLY A 174 8.79 9.30 -5.66
N ILE A 175 8.35 8.62 -4.61
CA ILE A 175 6.94 8.53 -4.23
C ILE A 175 6.76 9.38 -2.98
N LEU A 176 5.86 10.35 -3.05
CA LEU A 176 5.53 11.24 -1.95
C LEU A 176 4.25 10.77 -1.29
N PHE A 177 4.29 10.51 0.02
CA PHE A 177 3.14 10.00 0.76
C PHE A 177 2.48 11.13 1.55
N PHE A 178 1.25 11.47 1.18
CA PHE A 178 0.44 12.50 1.83
C PHE A 178 -0.58 11.87 2.78
N ASP A 179 -0.71 12.46 3.96
CA ASP A 179 -1.69 12.05 4.95
C ASP A 179 -3.11 12.41 4.50
N GLN A 180 -4.04 11.49 4.70
CA GLN A 180 -5.43 11.65 4.29
C GLN A 180 -6.19 12.70 5.10
N SER A 181 -5.86 12.84 6.39
CA SER A 181 -6.59 13.69 7.33
C SER A 181 -6.10 15.12 7.28
N THR A 182 -4.77 15.30 7.20
CA THR A 182 -4.14 16.63 7.23
C THR A 182 -3.82 17.17 5.85
N GLY A 183 -3.62 16.30 4.86
CA GLY A 183 -3.14 16.66 3.52
C GLY A 183 -1.66 16.96 3.45
N ASP A 184 -0.91 16.65 4.51
CA ASP A 184 0.51 16.96 4.63
C ASP A 184 1.40 15.81 4.16
N LEU A 185 2.54 16.13 3.57
CA LEU A 185 3.57 15.16 3.22
C LEU A 185 4.19 14.57 4.49
N PHE A 186 4.01 13.27 4.75
CA PHE A 186 4.55 12.62 5.93
C PHE A 186 5.75 11.71 5.66
N SER A 187 5.96 11.29 4.40
CA SER A 187 7.10 10.45 4.01
C SER A 187 7.44 10.61 2.54
N VAL A 188 8.71 10.39 2.19
CA VAL A 188 9.19 10.30 0.81
C VAL A 188 9.98 9.01 0.65
N VAL A 189 9.71 8.28 -0.43
CA VAL A 189 10.45 7.07 -0.80
C VAL A 189 11.14 7.29 -2.14
N TYR A 190 12.47 7.30 -2.14
CA TYR A 190 13.29 7.34 -3.35
C TYR A 190 13.64 5.93 -3.79
N LEU A 191 13.53 5.62 -5.09
CA LEU A 191 13.72 4.27 -5.61
C LEU A 191 14.45 4.25 -6.95
N SER A 192 15.15 3.15 -7.21
CA SER A 192 15.58 2.79 -8.55
C SER A 192 14.38 2.34 -9.41
N LYS A 193 14.57 2.29 -10.74
CA LYS A 193 13.59 1.70 -11.66
C LYS A 193 13.24 0.26 -11.27
N ASP A 194 14.26 -0.52 -10.91
CA ASP A 194 14.14 -1.92 -10.52
C ASP A 194 13.24 -2.08 -9.28
N SER A 195 13.52 -1.32 -8.22
CA SER A 195 12.71 -1.32 -7.00
C SER A 195 11.27 -0.84 -7.24
N LEU A 196 11.07 0.20 -8.05
CA LEU A 196 9.76 0.70 -8.40
C LEU A 196 8.93 -0.38 -9.11
N LEU A 197 9.51 -1.06 -10.08
CA LEU A 197 8.85 -2.12 -10.82
C LEU A 197 8.62 -3.39 -10.01
N LYS A 198 9.51 -3.72 -9.07
CA LYS A 198 9.36 -4.86 -8.16
C LYS A 198 8.29 -4.64 -7.08
N LEU A 199 8.18 -3.42 -6.54
CA LEU A 199 7.19 -3.07 -5.50
C LEU A 199 5.78 -2.87 -6.09
N LEU A 200 5.67 -2.54 -7.38
CA LEU A 200 4.41 -2.37 -8.13
C LEU A 200 3.36 -1.55 -7.35
N PRO A 201 3.67 -0.31 -6.96
CA PRO A 201 2.68 0.52 -6.27
C PRO A 201 1.53 0.98 -7.18
N TYR A 202 1.76 1.02 -8.49
CA TYR A 202 0.85 1.52 -9.52
C TYR A 202 0.52 0.47 -10.56
N GLN A 203 -0.37 0.79 -11.50
CA GLN A 203 -0.58 -0.05 -12.68
C GLN A 203 0.63 0.06 -13.61
N VAL A 204 1.18 -1.10 -13.98
CA VAL A 204 2.37 -1.19 -14.82
C VAL A 204 2.05 -1.96 -16.09
N PHE A 205 2.52 -1.47 -17.23
CA PHE A 205 2.39 -2.08 -18.54
C PHE A 205 3.79 -2.33 -19.12
N GLY A 206 4.01 -3.50 -19.67
CA GLY A 206 5.29 -3.89 -20.27
C GLY A 206 5.52 -5.38 -20.17
N GLU A 207 6.58 -5.83 -20.86
CA GLU A 207 7.02 -7.22 -20.81
C GLU A 207 8.32 -7.33 -19.99
N GLY A 208 8.59 -8.52 -19.42
CA GLY A 208 9.86 -8.78 -18.74
C GLY A 208 10.01 -8.00 -17.42
N LEU A 209 8.91 -7.64 -16.75
CA LEU A 209 8.96 -6.92 -15.48
C LEU A 209 9.72 -7.72 -14.41
N PRO A 210 10.58 -7.05 -13.61
CA PRO A 210 11.29 -7.70 -12.52
C PRO A 210 10.33 -8.03 -11.38
N HIS A 211 10.67 -9.03 -10.60
CA HIS A 211 9.94 -9.41 -9.39
C HIS A 211 10.90 -9.86 -8.30
N TYR A 212 10.48 -9.72 -7.07
CA TYR A 212 11.22 -10.28 -5.94
C TYR A 212 11.02 -11.80 -5.87
N GLN A 213 12.08 -12.49 -5.45
CA GLN A 213 12.07 -13.92 -5.22
C GLN A 213 12.31 -14.20 -3.75
N LEU A 214 11.59 -15.17 -3.21
CA LEU A 214 11.83 -15.70 -1.87
C LEU A 214 13.20 -16.38 -1.84
N GLU A 215 13.97 -16.08 -0.80
CA GLU A 215 15.22 -16.79 -0.53
C GLU A 215 14.91 -18.12 0.16
N ASP A 216 15.32 -19.24 -0.46
CA ASP A 216 15.03 -20.58 0.04
C ASP A 216 15.71 -20.88 1.38
N ASP A 217 16.93 -20.36 1.58
CA ASP A 217 17.77 -20.62 2.77
C ASP A 217 17.60 -19.54 3.87
N ALA A 218 16.64 -18.61 3.73
CA ALA A 218 16.42 -17.55 4.70
C ALA A 218 15.82 -18.08 6.01
N ASP A 219 16.29 -17.55 7.15
CA ASP A 219 15.68 -17.79 8.46
C ASP A 219 14.38 -16.97 8.59
N TRP A 220 13.31 -17.54 8.04
CA TRP A 220 12.01 -16.85 8.02
C TRP A 220 11.40 -16.63 9.40
N GLU A 221 11.79 -17.39 10.42
CA GLU A 221 11.31 -17.17 11.80
C GLU A 221 11.92 -15.86 12.35
N GLU A 222 13.25 -15.72 12.24
CA GLU A 222 13.97 -14.52 12.66
C GLU A 222 13.51 -13.29 11.85
N ILE A 223 13.40 -13.41 10.52
CA ILE A 223 12.98 -12.33 9.62
C ILE A 223 11.55 -11.86 9.95
N ASN A 224 10.60 -12.79 10.11
CA ASN A 224 9.21 -12.43 10.43
C ASN A 224 9.12 -11.71 11.76
N GLN A 225 9.81 -12.20 12.80
CA GLN A 225 9.85 -11.55 14.11
C GLN A 225 10.47 -10.15 14.05
N ALA A 226 11.52 -9.97 13.28
CA ALA A 226 12.14 -8.67 13.08
C ALA A 226 11.21 -7.71 12.33
N LYS A 227 10.51 -8.18 11.27
CA LYS A 227 9.47 -7.41 10.57
C LYS A 227 8.35 -6.97 11.52
N GLU A 228 7.84 -7.86 12.38
CA GLU A 228 6.82 -7.54 13.38
C GLU A 228 7.27 -6.42 14.32
N ASN A 229 8.50 -6.53 14.84
CA ASN A 229 9.07 -5.54 15.75
C ASN A 229 9.24 -4.17 15.09
N LYS A 230 9.79 -4.12 13.87
CA LYS A 230 9.99 -2.87 13.12
C LYS A 230 8.66 -2.23 12.75
N SER A 231 7.69 -3.02 12.31
CA SER A 231 6.35 -2.56 11.97
C SER A 231 5.61 -1.97 13.18
N PHE A 232 5.75 -2.58 14.35
CA PHE A 232 5.18 -2.04 15.59
C PHE A 232 5.76 -0.65 15.94
N ILE A 233 7.07 -0.49 15.80
CA ILE A 233 7.75 0.79 16.04
C ILE A 233 7.30 1.83 15.02
N LEU A 234 7.23 1.45 13.72
CA LEU A 234 6.80 2.34 12.65
C LEU A 234 5.38 2.86 12.86
N LEU A 235 4.41 1.96 13.12
CA LEU A 235 3.02 2.37 13.34
C LEU A 235 2.87 3.30 14.54
N ASN A 236 3.57 3.03 15.63
CA ASN A 236 3.57 3.95 16.77
C ASN A 236 4.29 5.28 16.47
N SER A 237 5.28 5.29 15.57
CA SER A 237 5.89 6.53 15.12
C SER A 237 4.93 7.39 14.30
N LEU A 238 4.17 6.78 13.39
CA LEU A 238 3.14 7.45 12.60
C LEU A 238 2.04 8.03 13.52
N ARG A 239 1.50 7.22 14.43
CA ARG A 239 0.50 7.69 15.41
C ARG A 239 0.98 8.87 16.27
N LYS A 240 2.27 8.84 16.63
CA LYS A 240 2.87 9.96 17.39
C LYS A 240 2.96 11.24 16.56
N GLN A 241 3.14 11.16 15.25
CA GLN A 241 3.12 12.33 14.35
C GLN A 241 1.72 12.97 14.31
N ASP A 242 0.66 12.16 14.45
CA ASP A 242 -0.73 12.59 14.46
C ASP A 242 -1.28 12.86 15.87
N ASP A 243 -0.41 12.96 16.88
CA ASP A 243 -0.77 13.15 18.30
C ASP A 243 -1.77 12.11 18.85
N LEU A 244 -1.77 10.89 18.28
CA LEU A 244 -2.65 9.79 18.67
C LEU A 244 -2.06 8.94 19.81
N PRO A 245 -2.91 8.33 20.67
CA PRO A 245 -2.46 7.37 21.68
C PRO A 245 -1.73 6.19 21.06
N LEU A 246 -0.62 5.76 21.67
CA LEU A 246 0.20 4.68 21.16
C LEU A 246 -0.42 3.32 21.43
N TYR A 247 -0.27 2.39 20.51
CA TYR A 247 -0.60 0.99 20.72
C TYR A 247 0.26 0.36 21.82
N ARG A 248 -0.35 -0.49 22.62
CA ARG A 248 0.35 -1.32 23.61
C ARG A 248 0.67 -2.70 23.03
N ARG A 249 1.83 -3.21 23.35
CA ARG A 249 2.21 -4.57 22.99
C ARG A 249 1.60 -5.56 23.99
N ASN A 250 0.87 -6.54 23.50
CA ASN A 250 0.30 -7.62 24.29
C ASN A 250 0.71 -8.96 23.67
N ILE A 251 1.48 -9.76 24.40
CA ILE A 251 2.00 -11.05 23.92
C ILE A 251 0.85 -11.98 23.54
N ASN A 252 -0.19 -12.10 24.37
CA ASN A 252 -1.32 -12.98 24.09
C ASN A 252 -2.09 -12.57 22.83
N PHE A 253 -2.20 -11.26 22.57
CA PHE A 253 -2.85 -10.76 21.37
C PHE A 253 -1.98 -10.97 20.13
N SER A 254 -0.67 -10.79 20.25
CA SER A 254 0.30 -11.09 19.19
C SER A 254 0.30 -12.58 18.83
N ASP A 255 0.32 -13.47 19.82
CA ASP A 255 0.26 -14.92 19.61
C ASP A 255 -1.04 -15.33 18.91
N LYS A 256 -2.18 -14.74 19.30
CA LYS A 256 -3.45 -14.98 18.61
C LYS A 256 -3.43 -14.49 17.16
N THR A 257 -2.83 -13.33 16.90
CA THR A 257 -2.68 -12.78 15.56
C THR A 257 -1.84 -13.72 14.67
N ASN A 258 -0.74 -14.24 15.20
CA ASN A 258 0.10 -15.25 14.52
C ASN A 258 -0.68 -16.54 14.21
N LEU A 259 -1.44 -17.05 15.19
CA LEU A 259 -2.28 -18.25 14.99
C LEU A 259 -3.35 -18.03 13.91
N LEU A 260 -3.99 -16.85 13.89
CA LEU A 260 -4.98 -16.52 12.88
C LEU A 260 -4.39 -16.44 11.48
N LEU A 261 -3.21 -15.81 11.33
CA LEU A 261 -2.49 -15.82 10.05
C LEU A 261 -2.18 -17.24 9.59
N HIS A 262 -1.66 -18.07 10.49
CA HIS A 262 -1.37 -19.47 10.17
C HIS A 262 -2.63 -20.27 9.77
N ASP A 263 -3.73 -20.10 10.49
CA ASP A 263 -5.02 -20.74 10.20
C ASP A 263 -5.55 -20.34 8.82
N TYR A 264 -5.48 -19.02 8.49
CA TYR A 264 -5.87 -18.52 7.18
C TYR A 264 -5.02 -19.14 6.06
N LEU A 265 -3.70 -19.09 6.19
CA LEU A 265 -2.80 -19.61 5.16
C LEU A 265 -2.92 -21.12 4.97
N LYS A 266 -3.26 -21.86 6.03
CA LYS A 266 -3.46 -23.32 5.98
C LYS A 266 -4.77 -23.71 5.32
N LYS A 267 -5.84 -22.93 5.50
CA LYS A 267 -7.19 -23.27 5.03
C LYS A 267 -7.96 -22.00 4.60
N PRO A 268 -7.51 -21.31 3.55
CA PRO A 268 -8.18 -20.07 3.09
C PRO A 268 -9.64 -20.32 2.69
N GLU A 269 -10.00 -21.53 2.24
CA GLU A 269 -11.36 -21.93 1.90
C GLU A 269 -12.38 -21.86 3.04
N GLU A 270 -11.92 -21.86 4.31
CA GLU A 270 -12.82 -21.65 5.45
C GLU A 270 -13.30 -20.20 5.56
N PHE A 271 -12.60 -19.25 4.96
CA PHE A 271 -12.82 -17.80 5.10
C PHE A 271 -13.30 -17.12 3.83
N LEU A 272 -12.88 -17.62 2.67
CA LEU A 272 -13.12 -17.05 1.36
C LEU A 272 -14.29 -17.72 0.64
N SER A 273 -15.00 -16.97 -0.20
CA SER A 273 -15.91 -17.53 -1.21
C SER A 273 -15.11 -18.23 -2.32
N GLU A 274 -15.79 -19.02 -3.17
CA GLU A 274 -15.13 -19.72 -4.28
C GLU A 274 -14.40 -18.76 -5.24
N ASP A 275 -15.01 -17.64 -5.59
CA ASP A 275 -14.41 -16.62 -6.47
C ASP A 275 -13.18 -15.96 -5.81
N ARG A 276 -13.31 -15.58 -4.54
CA ARG A 276 -12.20 -14.99 -3.77
C ARG A 276 -11.07 -15.96 -3.54
N LEU A 277 -11.39 -17.27 -3.34
CA LEU A 277 -10.38 -18.32 -3.25
C LEU A 277 -9.63 -18.51 -4.57
N ALA A 278 -10.32 -18.37 -5.71
CA ALA A 278 -9.69 -18.41 -7.03
C ALA A 278 -8.74 -17.22 -7.23
N GLU A 279 -9.17 -16.02 -6.84
CA GLU A 279 -8.36 -14.80 -6.84
C GLU A 279 -7.10 -14.96 -5.95
N TRP A 280 -7.27 -15.43 -4.71
CA TRP A 280 -6.16 -15.75 -3.82
C TRP A 280 -5.14 -16.71 -4.45
N LYS A 281 -5.61 -17.80 -5.05
CA LYS A 281 -4.74 -18.77 -5.71
C LYS A 281 -3.99 -18.19 -6.90
N GLN A 282 -4.56 -17.23 -7.61
CA GLN A 282 -3.87 -16.53 -8.70
C GLN A 282 -2.68 -15.71 -8.18
N THR A 283 -2.78 -15.11 -6.99
CA THR A 283 -1.66 -14.35 -6.41
C THR A 283 -0.49 -15.26 -6.04
N LEU A 284 -0.74 -16.48 -5.59
CA LEU A 284 0.30 -17.44 -5.18
C LEU A 284 1.10 -18.04 -6.37
N GLY A 285 0.51 -18.05 -7.56
CA GLY A 285 1.11 -18.70 -8.76
C GLY A 285 1.79 -17.75 -9.73
N SER A 286 1.59 -16.46 -9.58
CA SER A 286 2.04 -15.49 -10.58
C SER A 286 3.37 -14.83 -10.16
N ALA A 287 4.47 -15.51 -10.42
CA ALA A 287 5.79 -14.86 -10.48
C ALA A 287 5.85 -13.70 -11.51
N LYS A 288 4.76 -13.37 -12.21
CA LYS A 288 4.74 -12.42 -13.33
C LYS A 288 3.86 -11.19 -13.12
N THR A 289 2.97 -11.20 -12.15
CA THR A 289 2.16 -10.01 -11.79
C THR A 289 1.95 -10.03 -10.29
N ALA A 290 2.51 -9.08 -9.58
CA ALA A 290 2.27 -8.92 -8.15
C ALA A 290 0.84 -8.39 -7.94
N THR A 291 -0.16 -9.24 -8.20
CA THR A 291 -1.54 -8.93 -7.88
C THR A 291 -1.66 -8.86 -6.37
N LYS A 292 -1.92 -7.69 -5.84
CA LYS A 292 -2.15 -7.50 -4.41
C LYS A 292 -3.48 -8.14 -4.02
N PHE A 293 -3.47 -8.90 -2.93
CA PHE A 293 -4.67 -9.47 -2.34
C PHE A 293 -4.85 -8.96 -0.91
N THR A 294 -6.04 -8.53 -0.60
CA THR A 294 -6.43 -8.10 0.74
C THR A 294 -7.72 -8.80 1.14
N LEU A 295 -7.89 -9.11 2.42
CA LEU A 295 -9.17 -9.61 2.94
C LEU A 295 -10.21 -8.48 2.99
N ALA A 296 -11.41 -8.77 2.50
CA ALA A 296 -12.56 -7.90 2.72
C ALA A 296 -12.94 -7.89 4.21
N LYS A 297 -13.73 -6.89 4.62
CA LYS A 297 -14.09 -6.74 6.03
C LYS A 297 -14.80 -7.98 6.58
N ASP A 298 -15.76 -8.52 5.86
CA ASP A 298 -16.52 -9.71 6.27
C ASP A 298 -15.66 -10.98 6.31
N GLU A 299 -14.65 -11.10 5.44
CA GLU A 299 -13.68 -12.19 5.46
C GLU A 299 -12.77 -12.09 6.68
N LEU A 300 -12.31 -10.88 7.00
CA LEU A 300 -11.53 -10.61 8.21
C LEU A 300 -12.35 -10.85 9.48
N ASP A 301 -13.63 -10.43 9.50
CA ASP A 301 -14.55 -10.66 10.61
C ASP A 301 -14.78 -12.17 10.87
N LYS A 302 -14.86 -12.99 9.81
CA LYS A 302 -14.90 -14.47 9.96
C LYS A 302 -13.61 -15.00 10.58
N LEU A 303 -12.47 -14.50 10.15
CA LEU A 303 -11.16 -14.94 10.65
C LEU A 303 -11.00 -14.56 12.14
N THR A 304 -11.25 -13.32 12.52
CA THR A 304 -11.17 -12.84 13.90
C THR A 304 -12.21 -13.47 14.81
N GLY A 305 -13.42 -13.74 14.29
CA GLY A 305 -14.48 -14.47 14.99
C GLY A 305 -14.09 -15.92 15.35
N LYS A 306 -13.32 -16.60 14.49
CA LYS A 306 -12.74 -17.93 14.80
C LYS A 306 -11.79 -17.84 15.99
N GLY A 307 -10.99 -16.76 16.09
CA GLY A 307 -10.12 -16.45 17.24
C GLY A 307 -10.85 -15.93 18.48
N LYS A 308 -12.19 -15.79 18.43
CA LYS A 308 -13.02 -15.19 19.48
C LYS A 308 -12.55 -13.78 19.87
N LEU A 309 -12.03 -13.02 18.91
CA LEU A 309 -11.68 -11.64 19.10
C LEU A 309 -12.90 -10.75 18.82
N GLN A 310 -13.11 -9.74 19.67
CA GLN A 310 -14.18 -8.77 19.55
C GLN A 310 -13.60 -7.35 19.46
N HIS A 311 -14.33 -6.44 18.80
CA HIS A 311 -13.92 -5.05 18.62
C HIS A 311 -12.53 -4.92 17.99
N VAL A 312 -12.29 -5.71 16.92
CA VAL A 312 -11.02 -5.75 16.21
C VAL A 312 -11.21 -5.21 14.80
N ASN A 313 -10.40 -4.22 14.46
CA ASN A 313 -10.14 -3.79 13.09
C ASN A 313 -8.83 -4.41 12.61
N GLY A 314 -8.60 -4.39 11.30
CA GLY A 314 -7.34 -4.88 10.80
C GLY A 314 -7.27 -4.90 9.29
N VAL A 315 -6.13 -5.39 8.83
CA VAL A 315 -5.85 -5.62 7.42
C VAL A 315 -5.03 -6.89 7.27
N PHE A 316 -5.38 -7.72 6.28
CA PHE A 316 -4.51 -8.74 5.72
C PHE A 316 -4.10 -8.29 4.32
N THR A 317 -2.83 -8.42 3.98
CA THR A 317 -2.32 -8.08 2.65
C THR A 317 -1.22 -9.04 2.21
N HIS A 318 -1.16 -9.27 0.90
CA HIS A 318 -0.20 -10.10 0.18
C HIS A 318 -0.01 -9.51 -1.25
N PRO A 319 1.22 -9.48 -1.80
CA PRO A 319 2.48 -9.76 -1.11
C PRO A 319 2.99 -8.54 -0.34
N VAL A 320 3.74 -8.78 0.74
CA VAL A 320 4.48 -7.77 1.49
C VAL A 320 5.97 -8.05 1.40
N ILE A 321 6.62 -7.35 0.53
CA ILE A 321 8.07 -7.47 0.27
C ILE A 321 8.86 -6.55 1.19
N ASP A 322 8.42 -5.29 1.25
CA ASP A 322 8.97 -4.25 2.11
C ASP A 322 7.87 -3.78 3.07
N PRO A 323 7.91 -4.17 4.36
CA PRO A 323 6.87 -3.81 5.32
C PRO A 323 6.70 -2.30 5.48
N THR A 324 7.81 -1.55 5.58
CA THR A 324 7.75 -0.08 5.72
C THR A 324 7.06 0.55 4.53
N PHE A 325 7.44 0.18 3.30
CA PHE A 325 6.76 0.66 2.11
C PHE A 325 5.27 0.30 2.11
N THR A 326 4.92 -0.92 2.50
CA THR A 326 3.53 -1.37 2.59
C THR A 326 2.72 -0.55 3.60
N PHE A 327 3.28 -0.26 4.78
CA PHE A 327 2.60 0.57 5.77
C PHE A 327 2.44 2.02 5.32
N LEU A 328 3.45 2.62 4.70
CA LEU A 328 3.33 3.98 4.12
C LEU A 328 2.22 4.02 3.07
N PHE A 329 2.15 2.98 2.23
CA PHE A 329 1.11 2.85 1.22
C PHE A 329 -0.29 2.72 1.84
N LEU A 330 -0.47 1.82 2.81
CA LEU A 330 -1.74 1.62 3.51
C LEU A 330 -2.16 2.86 4.31
N TYR A 331 -1.20 3.56 4.92
CA TYR A 331 -1.47 4.76 5.70
C TYR A 331 -1.91 5.94 4.83
N SER A 332 -1.41 6.05 3.61
CA SER A 332 -1.83 7.05 2.62
C SER A 332 -3.08 6.65 1.82
N ASP A 333 -3.62 5.44 2.02
CA ASP A 333 -4.77 4.94 1.28
C ASP A 333 -6.08 5.31 2.00
N PRO A 334 -7.06 5.96 1.30
CA PRO A 334 -8.32 6.41 1.92
C PRO A 334 -9.11 5.30 2.62
N TYR A 335 -9.05 4.09 2.08
CA TYR A 335 -9.82 2.96 2.61
C TYR A 335 -9.20 2.35 3.87
N TYR A 336 -7.84 2.40 3.99
CA TYR A 336 -7.14 1.78 5.12
C TYR A 336 -6.75 2.78 6.20
N HIS A 337 -6.59 4.05 5.86
CA HIS A 337 -6.13 5.10 6.76
C HIS A 337 -6.90 5.12 8.09
N ASP A 338 -8.22 5.23 8.03
CA ASP A 338 -9.08 5.29 9.22
C ASP A 338 -8.94 4.09 10.16
N ARG A 339 -8.50 2.94 9.64
CA ARG A 339 -8.30 1.74 10.47
C ARG A 339 -7.11 1.89 11.41
N PHE A 340 -6.10 2.69 11.04
CA PHE A 340 -4.93 2.96 11.85
C PHE A 340 -5.09 4.16 12.81
N LEU A 341 -6.18 4.92 12.68
CA LEU A 341 -6.44 6.15 13.45
C LEU A 341 -7.38 5.96 14.62
N LEU A 342 -7.52 4.76 15.17
CA LEU A 342 -8.37 4.52 16.34
C LEU A 342 -7.99 5.45 17.49
N ASP A 343 -8.99 6.16 18.06
CA ASP A 343 -8.79 7.11 19.16
C ASP A 343 -8.50 6.40 20.49
N SER A 344 -9.03 5.19 20.66
CA SER A 344 -8.90 4.40 21.88
C SER A 344 -8.28 3.03 21.61
N PRO A 345 -7.02 2.97 21.14
CA PRO A 345 -6.39 1.69 20.86
C PRO A 345 -5.98 1.02 22.18
N ASP A 346 -6.31 -0.27 22.31
CA ASP A 346 -5.78 -1.08 23.40
C ASP A 346 -4.52 -1.81 22.93
N GLN A 347 -4.66 -2.63 21.90
CA GLN A 347 -3.64 -3.58 21.53
C GLN A 347 -3.40 -3.60 20.02
N LEU A 348 -2.15 -3.89 19.63
CA LEU A 348 -1.73 -4.11 18.26
C LEU A 348 -1.07 -5.48 18.14
N GLY A 349 -1.61 -6.32 17.26
CA GLY A 349 -1.02 -7.59 16.84
C GLY A 349 -0.59 -7.48 15.37
N ILE A 350 0.65 -7.80 15.10
CA ILE A 350 1.20 -7.87 13.75
C ILE A 350 1.81 -9.24 13.59
N ALA A 351 1.51 -9.91 12.48
CA ALA A 351 2.10 -11.19 12.16
C ALA A 351 2.52 -11.25 10.70
N PHE A 352 3.67 -11.86 10.48
CA PHE A 352 4.21 -12.13 9.15
C PHE A 352 4.40 -13.64 8.93
N SER A 353 4.17 -14.06 7.71
CA SER A 353 4.58 -15.36 7.20
C SER A 353 5.11 -15.16 5.79
N LYS A 354 6.43 -14.99 5.67
CA LYS A 354 7.12 -14.63 4.42
C LYS A 354 6.57 -13.33 3.83
N GLU A 355 5.87 -13.42 2.69
CA GLU A 355 5.22 -12.30 2.00
C GLU A 355 3.78 -12.02 2.46
N ASN A 356 3.31 -12.70 3.47
CA ASN A 356 1.96 -12.50 4.00
C ASN A 356 2.01 -11.69 5.29
N MET A 357 1.12 -10.72 5.43
CA MET A 357 1.01 -9.90 6.63
C MET A 357 -0.44 -9.78 7.09
N ILE A 358 -0.66 -9.89 8.38
CA ILE A 358 -1.89 -9.47 9.05
C ILE A 358 -1.57 -8.48 10.16
N VAL A 359 -2.37 -7.42 10.23
CA VAL A 359 -2.34 -6.43 11.30
C VAL A 359 -3.72 -6.39 11.92
N LEU A 360 -3.81 -6.59 13.21
CA LEU A 360 -5.05 -6.51 13.99
C LEU A 360 -4.91 -5.43 15.07
N MET A 361 -5.92 -4.58 15.18
CA MET A 361 -6.00 -3.51 16.16
C MET A 361 -7.26 -3.71 16.98
N GLN A 362 -7.11 -3.81 18.29
CA GLN A 362 -8.23 -3.96 19.22
C GLN A 362 -8.49 -2.63 19.93
N GLU A 363 -9.76 -2.24 19.96
CA GLU A 363 -10.20 -1.08 20.71
C GLU A 363 -10.30 -1.40 22.21
N GLU A 364 -10.03 -0.41 23.07
CA GLU A 364 -10.27 -0.51 24.49
C GLU A 364 -11.79 -0.57 24.74
N VAL A 365 -12.25 -1.65 25.36
CA VAL A 365 -13.64 -1.76 25.79
C VAL A 365 -13.73 -1.16 27.18
N GLU A 366 -14.44 -0.04 27.35
CA GLU A 366 -14.82 0.43 28.67
C GLU A 366 -15.68 -0.66 29.33
N GLU A 367 -15.12 -1.37 30.32
CA GLU A 367 -15.93 -2.19 31.20
C GLU A 367 -16.93 -1.25 31.89
N SER A 368 -18.19 -1.30 31.47
CA SER A 368 -19.27 -0.64 32.17
C SER A 368 -19.22 -1.14 33.60
N SER A 369 -18.73 -0.32 34.50
CA SER A 369 -18.72 -0.56 35.96
C SER A 369 -20.17 -0.67 36.41
N ASN A 370 -20.78 -1.85 36.24
CA ASN A 370 -21.97 -2.23 36.98
C ASN A 370 -21.56 -2.44 38.45
N SER A 371 -21.31 -1.35 39.15
CA SER A 371 -21.44 -1.34 40.58
C SER A 371 -22.92 -1.50 40.87
N SER A 372 -23.37 -2.75 40.96
CA SER A 372 -24.60 -3.06 41.67
C SER A 372 -24.36 -2.72 43.13
N ASP A 373 -24.73 -1.51 43.51
CA ASP A 373 -25.06 -1.17 44.88
C ASP A 373 -26.18 -2.11 45.35
N ASN A 374 -25.81 -3.19 45.99
CA ASN A 374 -26.70 -3.95 46.84
C ASN A 374 -26.58 -3.36 48.25
N GLN A 375 -27.51 -2.48 48.57
CA GLN A 375 -27.93 -2.22 49.96
C GLN A 375 -28.85 -3.33 50.44
#